data_012fc2702b731ceca67b417798d53d25
#
_entry.id   012fc2702b731ceca67b417798d53d25
#
_cell.length_a   1.000
_cell.length_b   1.000
_cell.length_c   1.000
_cell.angle_alpha   90.00
_cell.angle_beta   90.00
_cell.angle_gamma   90.00
#
_symmetry.space_group_name_H-M   'P 1'
#
loop_
_entity.id
_entity.type
_entity.pdbx_description
1 polymer ?
#
loop_
_entity_poly.entity_id
_entity_poly.type
_entity_poly.pdbx_seq_one_letter_code
_entity_poly.pdbx_strand_id
1 'polypeptide(L)'
;MTNKVLIKGTFLDEISHDIPHQNWGEKEWSLDFKNMKSVGIDKVILIRCGYKGWITYPSKVLTMEEKTISPYNDLVGMFLRLSEENDMDFYFGLYDSGKYWTSGDYEKEVRLNCKVIDEVWQLYGNSKAFRGWYLSQECNRNVGGIIELYASLGQYCKQV
;
A
#
# COMPACT_ATOMS: atom_id res chain seq x y z
N MET A 1 7.76 24.85 -27.82
CA MET A 1 8.23 23.99 -26.72
C MET A 1 7.25 22.85 -26.60
N THR A 2 7.63 21.62 -26.92
CA THR A 2 6.77 20.44 -26.73
C THR A 2 6.67 20.18 -25.24
N ASN A 3 5.46 20.28 -24.67
CA ASN A 3 5.19 19.85 -23.31
C ASN A 3 5.50 18.35 -23.20
N LYS A 4 6.66 18.01 -22.64
CA LYS A 4 7.05 16.64 -22.41
C LYS A 4 6.20 16.11 -21.22
N VAL A 5 5.28 15.18 -21.48
CA VAL A 5 4.56 14.50 -20.43
C VAL A 5 5.53 13.53 -19.77
N LEU A 6 5.74 13.68 -18.46
CA LEU A 6 6.63 12.84 -17.68
C LEU A 6 5.80 11.91 -16.79
N ILE A 7 6.20 10.65 -16.69
CA ILE A 7 5.69 9.73 -15.67
C ILE A 7 6.29 10.15 -14.33
N LYS A 8 5.45 10.46 -13.35
CA LYS A 8 5.84 10.98 -12.03
C LYS A 8 5.61 10.00 -10.89
N GLY A 9 4.83 8.96 -11.11
CA GLY A 9 4.51 7.97 -10.08
C GLY A 9 4.49 6.56 -10.63
N THR A 10 4.74 5.59 -9.74
CA THR A 10 4.66 4.17 -10.05
C THR A 10 4.08 3.39 -8.87
N PHE A 11 3.56 2.22 -9.13
CA PHE A 11 3.15 1.27 -8.10
C PHE A 11 4.29 0.34 -7.71
N LEU A 12 4.31 -0.03 -6.42
CA LEU A 12 5.12 -1.11 -5.87
C LEU A 12 4.19 -2.27 -5.53
N ASP A 13 4.52 -3.48 -5.96
CA ASP A 13 3.80 -4.69 -5.58
C ASP A 13 4.81 -5.79 -5.26
N GLU A 14 4.81 -6.31 -4.02
CA GLU A 14 5.74 -7.35 -3.56
C GLU A 14 5.01 -8.64 -3.19
N ILE A 15 3.67 -8.62 -3.16
CA ILE A 15 2.88 -9.76 -2.67
C ILE A 15 2.02 -10.45 -3.72
N SER A 16 1.86 -9.85 -4.90
CA SER A 16 1.17 -10.51 -6.01
C SER A 16 2.09 -11.56 -6.62
N HIS A 17 1.58 -12.78 -6.75
CA HIS A 17 2.36 -13.97 -7.15
C HIS A 17 2.90 -13.95 -8.60
N ASP A 18 2.42 -13.01 -9.39
CA ASP A 18 2.75 -12.87 -10.81
C ASP A 18 3.78 -11.76 -11.12
N ILE A 19 4.31 -11.13 -10.08
CA ILE A 19 5.34 -10.10 -10.27
C ILE A 19 6.76 -10.69 -10.25
N PRO A 20 7.67 -10.17 -11.07
CA PRO A 20 9.00 -10.78 -11.27
C PRO A 20 9.99 -10.51 -10.13
N HIS A 21 9.77 -9.52 -9.28
CA HIS A 21 10.68 -9.10 -8.22
C HIS A 21 10.28 -9.54 -6.80
N GLN A 22 9.41 -10.53 -6.67
CA GLN A 22 9.15 -11.17 -5.40
C GLN A 22 10.46 -11.67 -4.75
N ASN A 23 10.60 -11.44 -3.45
CA ASN A 23 11.78 -11.78 -2.65
C ASN A 23 13.02 -10.92 -2.94
N TRP A 24 12.87 -9.75 -3.52
CA TRP A 24 13.95 -8.79 -3.54
C TRP A 24 14.33 -8.36 -2.12
N GLY A 25 15.63 -8.25 -1.90
CA GLY A 25 16.17 -7.71 -0.66
C GLY A 25 16.40 -6.20 -0.75
N GLU A 26 16.96 -5.65 0.32
CA GLU A 26 17.25 -4.21 0.42
C GLU A 26 18.16 -3.70 -0.71
N LYS A 27 19.11 -4.51 -1.15
CA LYS A 27 20.07 -4.13 -2.21
C LYS A 27 19.35 -3.88 -3.55
N GLU A 28 18.47 -4.78 -3.92
CA GLU A 28 17.71 -4.70 -5.17
C GLU A 28 16.72 -3.54 -5.12
N TRP A 29 15.97 -3.40 -4.03
CA TRP A 29 15.04 -2.29 -3.84
C TRP A 29 15.75 -0.94 -3.79
N SER A 30 16.90 -0.82 -3.11
CA SER A 30 17.69 0.43 -3.11
C SER A 30 18.14 0.84 -4.51
N LEU A 31 18.52 -0.13 -5.35
CA LEU A 31 18.88 0.14 -6.74
C LEU A 31 17.66 0.59 -7.55
N ASP A 32 16.51 -0.06 -7.35
CA ASP A 32 15.27 0.26 -8.07
C ASP A 32 14.77 1.66 -7.73
N PHE A 33 14.77 2.06 -6.45
CA PHE A 33 14.42 3.42 -6.04
C PHE A 33 15.33 4.49 -6.69
N LYS A 34 16.64 4.24 -6.74
CA LYS A 34 17.58 5.12 -7.45
C LYS A 34 17.28 5.21 -8.95
N ASN A 35 16.97 4.08 -9.58
CA ASN A 35 16.62 4.03 -11.00
C ASN A 35 15.31 4.77 -11.26
N MET A 36 14.27 4.57 -10.45
CA MET A 36 13.00 5.32 -10.52
C MET A 36 13.24 6.81 -10.43
N LYS A 37 14.02 7.27 -9.44
CA LYS A 37 14.37 8.69 -9.28
C LYS A 37 15.12 9.23 -10.49
N SER A 38 16.06 8.47 -11.03
CA SER A 38 16.89 8.88 -12.18
C SER A 38 16.10 9.16 -13.46
N VAL A 39 14.96 8.48 -13.64
CA VAL A 39 14.05 8.69 -14.77
C VAL A 39 12.93 9.70 -14.47
N GLY A 40 12.94 10.31 -13.28
CA GLY A 40 12.06 11.41 -12.90
C GLY A 40 10.78 10.99 -12.18
N ILE A 41 10.70 9.75 -11.70
CA ILE A 41 9.64 9.30 -10.79
C ILE A 41 9.94 9.86 -9.40
N ASP A 42 8.97 10.55 -8.80
CA ASP A 42 9.04 11.15 -7.48
C ASP A 42 7.95 10.67 -6.52
N LYS A 43 7.10 9.73 -6.97
CA LYS A 43 6.03 9.14 -6.16
C LYS A 43 6.01 7.63 -6.31
N VAL A 44 5.92 6.94 -5.18
CA VAL A 44 5.72 5.50 -5.14
C VAL A 44 4.45 5.18 -4.36
N ILE A 45 3.67 4.24 -4.87
CA ILE A 45 2.40 3.82 -4.29
C ILE A 45 2.48 2.33 -4.02
N LEU A 46 2.51 1.93 -2.76
CA LEU A 46 2.32 0.52 -2.42
C LEU A 46 0.90 0.12 -2.81
N ILE A 47 0.75 -0.81 -3.75
CA ILE A 47 -0.57 -1.15 -4.28
C ILE A 47 -1.49 -1.74 -3.20
N ARG A 48 -0.91 -2.51 -2.26
CA ARG A 48 -1.61 -3.06 -1.09
C ARG A 48 -0.62 -3.49 -0.01
N CYS A 49 -0.96 -3.27 1.24
CA CYS A 49 -0.13 -3.72 2.35
C CYS A 49 -0.31 -5.21 2.68
N GLY A 50 -1.35 -5.82 2.15
CA GLY A 50 -1.64 -7.23 2.34
C GLY A 50 -2.73 -7.74 1.40
N TYR A 51 -2.65 -9.04 1.06
CA TYR A 51 -3.59 -9.73 0.19
C TYR A 51 -3.63 -11.22 0.51
N LYS A 52 -4.82 -11.77 0.70
CA LYS A 52 -5.05 -13.21 0.88
C LYS A 52 -4.09 -13.91 1.87
N GLY A 53 -3.82 -13.30 2.99
CA GLY A 53 -2.96 -13.88 4.02
C GLY A 53 -1.49 -13.49 3.95
N TRP A 54 -1.04 -12.81 2.91
CA TRP A 54 0.30 -12.22 2.81
C TRP A 54 0.28 -10.75 3.18
N ILE A 55 1.30 -10.26 3.88
CA ILE A 55 1.43 -8.87 4.31
C ILE A 55 2.85 -8.35 4.11
N THR A 56 2.99 -7.04 3.95
CA THR A 56 4.27 -6.37 3.66
C THR A 56 4.93 -5.72 4.88
N TYR A 57 4.28 -5.79 6.05
CA TYR A 57 4.81 -5.27 7.31
C TYR A 57 4.32 -6.16 8.48
N PRO A 58 4.97 -6.15 9.65
CA PRO A 58 4.62 -7.01 10.77
C PRO A 58 3.35 -6.53 11.51
N SER A 59 2.20 -6.59 10.83
CA SER A 59 0.91 -6.18 11.37
C SER A 59 0.42 -7.10 12.47
N LYS A 60 0.16 -6.55 13.65
CA LYS A 60 -0.54 -7.26 14.73
C LYS A 60 -2.02 -7.42 14.42
N VAL A 61 -2.65 -6.38 13.88
CA VAL A 61 -4.07 -6.37 13.49
C VAL A 61 -4.35 -7.49 12.50
N LEU A 62 -3.64 -7.54 11.39
CA LEU A 62 -3.88 -8.54 10.33
C LEU A 62 -3.50 -9.96 10.78
N THR A 63 -2.45 -10.11 11.58
CA THR A 63 -2.07 -11.41 12.13
C THR A 63 -3.13 -11.96 13.08
N MET A 64 -3.72 -11.12 13.93
CA MET A 64 -4.75 -11.54 14.88
C MET A 64 -6.10 -11.81 14.19
N GLU A 65 -6.54 -10.96 13.27
CA GLU A 65 -7.88 -11.03 12.67
C GLU A 65 -7.94 -11.90 11.43
N GLU A 66 -6.88 -11.94 10.64
CA GLU A 66 -6.84 -12.63 9.34
C GLU A 66 -5.88 -13.82 9.32
N LYS A 67 -5.13 -14.06 10.42
CA LYS A 67 -4.10 -15.12 10.51
C LYS A 67 -3.07 -15.00 9.38
N THR A 68 -2.69 -13.76 9.07
CA THR A 68 -1.73 -13.49 8.01
C THR A 68 -0.32 -13.96 8.37
N ILE A 69 0.47 -14.22 7.35
CA ILE A 69 1.88 -14.58 7.48
C ILE A 69 2.69 -13.28 7.49
N SER A 70 3.40 -13.04 8.60
CA SER A 70 4.30 -11.90 8.70
C SER A 70 5.43 -12.00 7.67
N PRO A 71 5.84 -10.86 7.08
CA PRO A 71 6.96 -10.85 6.16
C PRO A 71 8.27 -11.15 6.89
N TYR A 72 9.26 -11.62 6.15
CA TYR A 72 10.62 -11.81 6.67
C TYR A 72 11.27 -10.49 7.12
N ASN A 73 11.00 -9.42 6.37
CA ASN A 73 11.43 -8.05 6.67
C ASN A 73 10.22 -7.12 6.69
N ASP A 74 10.35 -6.00 7.40
CA ASP A 74 9.42 -4.88 7.30
C ASP A 74 9.65 -4.12 5.98
N LEU A 75 8.92 -4.54 4.94
CA LEU A 75 9.03 -3.92 3.61
C LEU A 75 8.50 -2.49 3.60
N VAL A 76 7.44 -2.19 4.37
CA VAL A 76 6.90 -0.83 4.46
C VAL A 76 7.91 0.12 5.09
N GLY A 77 8.51 -0.27 6.22
CA GLY A 77 9.57 0.52 6.84
C GLY A 77 10.76 0.75 5.91
N MET A 78 11.16 -0.29 5.16
CA MET A 78 12.21 -0.19 4.16
C MET A 78 11.83 0.76 3.02
N PHE A 79 10.62 0.65 2.45
CA PHE A 79 10.18 1.52 1.35
C PHE A 79 10.06 2.99 1.78
N LEU A 80 9.59 3.26 2.98
CA LEU A 80 9.55 4.61 3.55
C LEU A 80 10.95 5.20 3.68
N ARG A 81 11.90 4.44 4.24
CA ARG A 81 13.30 4.88 4.35
C ARG A 81 13.92 5.13 2.97
N LEU A 82 13.75 4.21 2.02
CA LEU A 82 14.25 4.39 0.65
C LEU A 82 13.59 5.58 -0.06
N SER A 83 12.32 5.85 0.23
CA SER A 83 11.63 7.04 -0.28
C SER A 83 12.25 8.32 0.28
N GLU A 84 12.54 8.38 1.58
CA GLU A 84 13.22 9.52 2.20
C GLU A 84 14.63 9.74 1.63
N GLU A 85 15.41 8.67 1.49
CA GLU A 85 16.79 8.72 0.96
C GLU A 85 16.83 9.22 -0.50
N ASN A 86 15.76 9.02 -1.27
CA ASN A 86 15.67 9.42 -2.68
C ASN A 86 14.75 10.64 -2.91
N ASP A 87 14.29 11.31 -1.84
CA ASP A 87 13.37 12.44 -1.93
C ASP A 87 12.15 12.10 -2.81
N MET A 88 11.43 11.05 -2.40
CA MET A 88 10.22 10.55 -3.07
C MET A 88 9.05 10.53 -2.07
N ASP A 89 7.85 10.82 -2.58
CA ASP A 89 6.60 10.68 -1.83
C ASP A 89 6.14 9.21 -1.81
N PHE A 90 5.70 8.73 -0.64
CA PHE A 90 5.16 7.38 -0.47
C PHE A 90 3.68 7.42 -0.13
N TYR A 91 2.89 6.62 -0.84
CA TYR A 91 1.47 6.40 -0.58
C TYR A 91 1.25 4.95 -0.16
N PHE A 92 0.61 4.77 0.98
CA PHE A 92 0.36 3.46 1.56
C PHE A 92 -0.94 2.85 1.03
N GLY A 93 -0.85 1.67 0.38
CA GLY A 93 -2.00 0.89 -0.04
C GLY A 93 -2.60 0.08 1.11
N LEU A 94 -3.92 0.16 1.26
CA LEU A 94 -4.67 -0.52 2.30
C LEU A 94 -4.64 -2.06 2.13
N TYR A 95 -5.19 -2.76 3.11
CA TYR A 95 -5.36 -4.21 3.03
C TYR A 95 -6.51 -4.56 2.08
N ASP A 96 -6.26 -5.49 1.18
CA ASP A 96 -7.28 -6.11 0.33
C ASP A 96 -7.53 -7.54 0.83
N SER A 97 -8.66 -7.77 1.46
CA SER A 97 -8.99 -9.11 1.96
C SER A 97 -9.19 -10.13 0.84
N GLY A 98 -9.54 -9.67 -0.36
CA GLY A 98 -9.91 -10.51 -1.49
C GLY A 98 -11.20 -11.33 -1.29
N LYS A 99 -11.86 -11.15 -0.15
CA LYS A 99 -13.04 -11.97 0.24
C LYS A 99 -14.23 -11.15 0.74
N TYR A 100 -14.04 -10.19 1.64
CA TYR A 100 -15.18 -9.48 2.26
C TYR A 100 -15.89 -8.57 1.27
N TRP A 101 -15.16 -7.67 0.62
CA TRP A 101 -15.77 -6.78 -0.37
C TRP A 101 -16.28 -7.53 -1.61
N THR A 102 -15.65 -8.65 -1.99
CA THR A 102 -16.12 -9.49 -3.10
C THR A 102 -17.37 -10.29 -2.77
N SER A 103 -17.62 -10.58 -1.49
CA SER A 103 -18.82 -11.26 -0.99
C SER A 103 -19.94 -10.30 -0.53
N GLY A 104 -19.71 -8.97 -0.59
CA GLY A 104 -20.67 -7.97 -0.15
C GLY A 104 -20.60 -7.61 1.34
N ASP A 105 -19.64 -8.15 2.10
CA ASP A 105 -19.42 -7.79 3.52
C ASP A 105 -18.53 -6.53 3.62
N TYR A 106 -19.03 -5.42 3.07
CA TYR A 106 -18.31 -4.14 3.02
C TYR A 106 -18.00 -3.57 4.40
N GLU A 107 -18.91 -3.75 5.36
CA GLU A 107 -18.69 -3.27 6.70
C GLU A 107 -17.48 -3.93 7.37
N LYS A 108 -17.28 -5.20 7.13
CA LYS A 108 -16.13 -5.93 7.68
C LYS A 108 -14.83 -5.48 7.03
N GLU A 109 -14.82 -5.29 5.70
CA GLU A 109 -13.68 -4.73 4.98
C GLU A 109 -13.31 -3.35 5.52
N VAL A 110 -14.29 -2.46 5.72
CA VAL A 110 -14.08 -1.11 6.27
C VAL A 110 -13.54 -1.18 7.70
N ARG A 111 -14.19 -1.93 8.60
CA ARG A 111 -13.74 -2.03 10.01
C ARG A 111 -12.32 -2.56 10.13
N LEU A 112 -11.96 -3.56 9.33
CA LEU A 112 -10.61 -4.11 9.32
C LEU A 112 -9.59 -3.07 8.86
N ASN A 113 -9.89 -2.38 7.76
CA ASN A 113 -8.99 -1.36 7.22
C ASN A 113 -8.88 -0.13 8.13
N CYS A 114 -9.92 0.28 8.86
CA CYS A 114 -9.78 1.33 9.88
C CYS A 114 -8.74 0.97 10.94
N LYS A 115 -8.75 -0.27 11.44
CA LYS A 115 -7.73 -0.75 12.39
C LYS A 115 -6.32 -0.79 11.78
N VAL A 116 -6.22 -1.18 10.50
CA VAL A 116 -4.95 -1.15 9.76
C VAL A 116 -4.44 0.28 9.62
N ILE A 117 -5.30 1.23 9.30
CA ILE A 117 -4.95 2.66 9.18
C ILE A 117 -4.39 3.18 10.51
N ASP A 118 -5.07 2.90 11.63
CA ASP A 118 -4.61 3.32 12.96
C ASP A 118 -3.25 2.71 13.32
N GLU A 119 -3.06 1.40 13.08
CA GLU A 119 -1.80 0.71 13.33
C GLU A 119 -0.66 1.28 12.48
N VAL A 120 -0.89 1.46 11.20
CA VAL A 120 0.10 1.99 10.24
C VAL A 120 0.47 3.42 10.58
N TRP A 121 -0.50 4.26 10.93
CA TRP A 121 -0.23 5.62 11.35
C TRP A 121 0.61 5.68 12.63
N GLN A 122 0.31 4.80 13.60
CA GLN A 122 1.10 4.69 14.82
C GLN A 122 2.54 4.23 14.54
N LEU A 123 2.74 3.30 13.59
CA LEU A 123 4.06 2.76 13.28
C LEU A 123 4.89 3.69 12.37
N TYR A 124 4.27 4.31 11.39
CA TYR A 124 4.97 4.96 10.28
C TYR A 124 4.56 6.42 10.01
N GLY A 125 3.56 6.94 10.69
CA GLY A 125 3.03 8.29 10.45
C GLY A 125 4.05 9.42 10.67
N ASN A 126 5.16 9.15 11.35
CA ASN A 126 6.26 10.11 11.53
C ASN A 126 7.24 10.17 10.35
N SER A 127 7.13 9.27 9.38
CA SER A 127 8.01 9.29 8.20
C SER A 127 7.72 10.51 7.33
N LYS A 128 8.78 11.22 6.94
CA LYS A 128 8.67 12.39 6.06
C LYS A 128 8.23 12.03 4.65
N ALA A 129 8.44 10.78 4.23
CA ALA A 129 8.01 10.29 2.94
C ALA A 129 6.52 9.91 2.90
N PHE A 130 5.88 9.62 4.06
CA PHE A 130 4.48 9.24 4.11
C PHE A 130 3.58 10.41 3.69
N ARG A 131 2.86 10.29 2.55
CA ARG A 131 2.04 11.37 1.99
C ARG A 131 0.55 11.08 1.93
N GLY A 132 0.17 9.85 2.11
CA GLY A 132 -1.25 9.49 2.10
C GLY A 132 -1.52 8.03 1.86
N TRP A 133 -2.76 7.76 1.53
CA TRP A 133 -3.34 6.43 1.44
C TRP A 133 -3.79 6.11 0.02
N TYR A 134 -3.73 4.83 -0.33
CA TYR A 134 -4.30 4.30 -1.56
C TYR A 134 -5.33 3.22 -1.21
N LEU A 135 -6.53 3.33 -1.78
CA LEU A 135 -7.62 2.36 -1.59
C LEU A 135 -7.39 1.18 -2.54
N SER A 136 -7.03 0.03 -1.98
CA SER A 136 -6.42 -1.09 -2.71
C SER A 136 -7.38 -2.06 -3.37
N GLN A 137 -8.69 -1.92 -3.12
CA GLN A 137 -9.69 -2.81 -3.69
C GLN A 137 -9.90 -2.52 -5.18
N GLU A 138 -9.25 -3.28 -6.04
CA GLU A 138 -9.38 -3.16 -7.50
C GLU A 138 -10.66 -3.83 -7.99
N CYS A 139 -11.64 -3.03 -8.33
CA CYS A 139 -12.96 -3.50 -8.74
C CYS A 139 -13.37 -2.98 -10.11
N ASN A 140 -14.28 -3.68 -10.76
CA ASN A 140 -14.97 -3.19 -11.94
C ASN A 140 -16.27 -2.46 -11.55
N ARG A 141 -16.88 -1.76 -12.51
CA ARG A 141 -18.12 -0.98 -12.33
C ARG A 141 -19.36 -1.79 -11.92
N ASN A 142 -19.29 -3.12 -11.94
CA ASN A 142 -20.44 -3.98 -11.64
C ASN A 142 -20.48 -4.43 -10.18
N VAL A 143 -19.50 -4.02 -9.37
CA VAL A 143 -19.46 -4.33 -7.93
C VAL A 143 -20.34 -3.32 -7.20
N GLY A 144 -21.54 -3.76 -6.75
CA GLY A 144 -22.43 -2.92 -5.94
C GLY A 144 -21.80 -2.63 -4.55
N GLY A 145 -22.11 -1.47 -3.96
CA GLY A 145 -21.63 -1.09 -2.62
C GLY A 145 -20.15 -0.66 -2.52
N ILE A 146 -19.38 -0.73 -3.61
CA ILE A 146 -17.96 -0.38 -3.59
C ILE A 146 -17.73 1.13 -3.43
N ILE A 147 -18.65 1.94 -3.91
CA ILE A 147 -18.57 3.42 -3.78
C ILE A 147 -18.72 3.82 -2.31
N GLU A 148 -19.66 3.19 -1.60
CA GLU A 148 -19.87 3.41 -0.17
C GLU A 148 -18.67 2.94 0.66
N LEU A 149 -18.06 1.81 0.29
CA LEU A 149 -16.81 1.35 0.89
C LEU A 149 -15.70 2.38 0.69
N TYR A 150 -15.48 2.86 -0.53
CA TYR A 150 -14.46 3.87 -0.82
C TYR A 150 -14.74 5.19 -0.10
N ALA A 151 -16.00 5.62 -0.02
CA ALA A 151 -16.39 6.83 0.71
C ALA A 151 -16.05 6.70 2.20
N SER A 152 -16.38 5.56 2.81
CA SER A 152 -16.12 5.29 4.23
C SER A 152 -14.62 5.25 4.53
N LEU A 153 -13.84 4.50 3.76
CA LEU A 153 -12.38 4.43 3.92
C LEU A 153 -11.71 5.77 3.64
N GLY A 154 -12.10 6.44 2.54
CA GLY A 154 -11.54 7.74 2.19
C GLY A 154 -11.84 8.82 3.22
N GLN A 155 -13.01 8.78 3.87
CA GLN A 155 -13.33 9.66 4.97
C GLN A 155 -12.47 9.36 6.19
N TYR A 156 -12.27 8.09 6.54
CA TYR A 156 -11.44 7.70 7.68
C TYR A 156 -9.97 8.09 7.47
N CYS A 157 -9.40 7.80 6.30
CA CYS A 157 -8.05 8.21 5.95
C CYS A 157 -7.77 9.71 6.08
N LYS A 158 -8.79 10.56 5.92
CA LYS A 158 -8.66 12.02 6.06
C LYS A 158 -8.71 12.51 7.49
N GLN A 159 -9.08 11.67 8.45
CA GLN A 159 -9.16 12.00 9.87
C GLN A 159 -7.85 11.71 10.60
N VAL A 160 -7.04 10.86 10.03
CA VAL A 160 -5.75 10.42 10.55
C VAL A 160 -4.63 11.20 9.88
#